data_4171a6bda52947f06201d252a5f48a44
#
_entry.id   4171a6bda52947f06201d252a5f48a44
#
_cell.length_a   1.000
_cell.length_b   1.000
_cell.length_c   1.000
_cell.angle_alpha   90.00
_cell.angle_beta   90.00
_cell.angle_gamma   90.00
#
_symmetry.space_group_name_H-M   'P 1'
#
loop_
_entity.id
_entity.type
_entity.pdbx_description
1 polymer ?
#
loop_
_entity_poly.entity_id
_entity_poly.type
_entity_poly.pdbx_seq_one_letter_code
_entity_poly.pdbx_strand_id
1 'polypeptide(L)'
;MQEHRGIWKWVVPPVKMHGAFDDHDPIGLVAGKLIPADCAFNWTDPDNHKLYCFTSATSLVYFLNSPQTYLPEAQKSWQALKGKLAKR
;
A
#
# COMPACT_ATOMS: atom_id res chain seq x y z
N MET A 1 -14.50 32.40 -12.57
CA MET A 1 -14.58 31.96 -12.58
C MET A 1 -14.54 31.20 -12.53
N GLN A 2 -14.16 31.30 -12.25
CA GLN A 2 -14.10 30.76 -12.11
C GLN A 2 -13.80 29.97 -12.01
N GLU A 3 -13.59 30.39 -11.87
CA GLU A 3 -13.41 29.85 -11.73
C GLU A 3 -13.08 28.95 -11.72
N HIS A 4 -13.07 29.27 -11.65
CA HIS A 4 -12.88 28.57 -11.57
C HIS A 4 -12.53 28.04 -11.25
N ARG A 5 -12.62 28.22 -10.95
CA ARG A 5 -12.40 27.97 -10.55
C ARG A 5 -12.30 27.21 -10.13
N GLY A 6 -12.39 27.04 -10.04
CA GLY A 6 -12.37 26.40 -9.63
C GLY A 6 -12.34 25.46 -9.47
N ILE A 7 -12.42 25.26 -9.41
CA ILE A 7 -12.26 24.41 -9.36
C ILE A 7 -11.57 23.60 -9.40
N TRP A 8 -11.07 23.69 -9.47
CA TRP A 8 -10.13 23.02 -9.31
C TRP A 8 -9.69 22.84 -8.31
N LYS A 9 -9.94 23.06 -7.73
CA LYS A 9 -9.58 22.90 -6.84
C LYS A 9 -9.84 22.10 -6.10
N TRP A 10 -10.44 21.66 -6.26
CA TRP A 10 -10.64 20.93 -5.62
C TRP A 10 -10.17 20.09 -5.69
N VAL A 11 -9.84 20.51 -6.25
CA VAL A 11 -9.03 19.86 -6.31
C VAL A 11 -8.39 19.59 -5.39
N VAL A 12 -8.53 19.31 -5.09
CA VAL A 12 -8.04 18.97 -4.10
C VAL A 12 -6.90 18.35 -4.08
N PRO A 13 -6.11 18.77 -3.43
CA PRO A 13 -4.96 18.11 -3.30
C PRO A 13 -5.25 16.84 -2.82
N PRO A 14 -4.78 15.98 -3.46
CA PRO A 14 -4.89 14.71 -3.10
C PRO A 14 -4.36 14.55 -1.75
N VAL A 15 -5.19 14.21 -0.95
CA VAL A 15 -4.78 13.64 0.21
C VAL A 15 -3.97 12.49 -0.20
N LYS A 16 -2.78 12.47 0.18
CA LYS A 16 -1.94 11.39 -0.09
C LYS A 16 -2.52 10.18 0.55
N MET A 17 -2.77 9.17 -0.25
CA MET A 17 -3.24 7.91 0.25
C MET A 17 -2.11 7.20 0.98
N HIS A 18 -2.44 6.63 2.13
CA HIS A 18 -1.48 5.83 2.89
C HIS A 18 -1.98 4.41 3.00
N GLY A 19 -1.13 3.48 2.60
CA GLY A 19 -1.44 2.07 2.65
C GLY A 19 -0.93 1.42 3.92
N ALA A 20 -1.34 0.18 4.13
CA ALA A 20 -0.85 -0.63 5.23
C ALA A 20 0.64 -0.89 5.08
N PHE A 21 1.29 -1.36 6.14
CA PHE A 21 2.73 -1.63 6.16
C PHE A 21 3.54 -0.36 5.89
N ASP A 22 3.04 0.77 6.36
CA ASP A 22 3.73 2.06 6.22
C ASP A 22 4.10 2.33 4.76
N ASP A 23 3.14 2.11 3.85
CA ASP A 23 3.28 2.32 2.41
C ASP A 23 4.37 1.46 1.78
N HIS A 24 4.52 0.21 2.25
CA HIS A 24 5.41 -0.75 1.63
C HIS A 24 4.62 -1.82 0.88
N ASP A 25 5.23 -2.33 -0.17
CA ASP A 25 4.61 -3.33 -1.04
C ASP A 25 4.47 -4.66 -0.30
N PRO A 26 3.25 -5.21 -0.17
CA PRO A 26 3.08 -6.51 0.49
C PRO A 26 3.88 -7.64 -0.15
N ILE A 27 4.01 -7.65 -1.47
CA ILE A 27 4.79 -8.70 -2.14
C ILE A 27 6.27 -8.53 -1.83
N GLY A 28 6.75 -7.29 -1.72
CA GLY A 28 8.12 -7.06 -1.25
C GLY A 28 8.32 -7.64 0.13
N LEU A 29 7.34 -7.46 1.02
CA LEU A 29 7.43 -7.99 2.37
C LEU A 29 7.46 -9.52 2.39
N VAL A 30 6.69 -10.17 1.53
CA VAL A 30 6.73 -11.63 1.41
C VAL A 30 8.15 -12.09 1.08
N ALA A 31 8.86 -11.30 0.28
CA ALA A 31 10.25 -11.57 -0.07
C ALA A 31 11.24 -11.11 1.00
N GLY A 32 10.77 -10.54 2.09
CA GLY A 32 11.62 -10.06 3.17
C GLY A 32 12.27 -8.71 2.91
N LYS A 33 11.67 -7.90 2.05
CA LYS A 33 12.24 -6.62 1.64
C LYS A 33 11.29 -5.47 1.90
N LEU A 34 11.86 -4.31 2.20
CA LEU A 34 11.09 -3.07 2.35
C LEU A 34 11.12 -2.33 1.03
N ILE A 35 10.10 -2.51 0.22
CA ILE A 35 10.01 -1.86 -1.09
C ILE A 35 8.93 -0.81 -1.03
N PRO A 36 9.27 0.46 -1.28
CA PRO A 36 8.27 1.53 -1.24
C PRO A 36 7.17 1.28 -2.26
N ALA A 37 5.94 1.55 -1.87
CA ALA A 37 4.78 1.34 -2.72
C ALA A 37 4.24 2.67 -3.22
N ASP A 38 3.53 2.58 -4.34
CA ASP A 38 2.82 3.72 -4.93
C ASP A 38 1.34 3.41 -4.85
N CYS A 39 0.59 4.22 -4.14
CA CYS A 39 -0.83 3.96 -3.94
C CYS A 39 -1.67 4.14 -5.20
N ALA A 40 -1.06 4.49 -6.32
CA ALA A 40 -1.74 4.39 -7.62
C ALA A 40 -2.10 2.93 -7.93
N PHE A 41 -1.34 1.98 -7.38
CA PHE A 41 -1.63 0.54 -7.52
C PHE A 41 -2.05 0.05 -6.14
N ASN A 42 -3.34 -0.10 -5.94
CA ASN A 42 -3.85 -0.39 -4.60
C ASN A 42 -4.98 -1.41 -4.64
N TRP A 43 -5.24 -1.97 -3.48
CA TRP A 43 -6.33 -2.91 -3.29
C TRP A 43 -6.87 -2.74 -1.88
N THR A 44 -8.18 -2.70 -1.75
CA THR A 44 -8.82 -2.60 -0.44
C THR A 44 -9.39 -3.96 -0.08
N ASP A 45 -8.97 -4.46 1.10
CA ASP A 45 -9.45 -5.74 1.58
C ASP A 45 -10.95 -5.63 1.89
N PRO A 46 -11.80 -6.43 1.26
CA PRO A 46 -13.24 -6.34 1.52
C PRO A 46 -13.63 -6.78 2.93
N ASP A 47 -12.79 -7.53 3.61
CA ASP A 47 -13.11 -8.03 4.93
C ASP A 47 -12.86 -7.01 6.04
N ASN A 48 -11.82 -6.20 5.92
CA ASN A 48 -11.46 -5.27 6.97
C ASN A 48 -11.28 -3.82 6.49
N HIS A 49 -11.48 -3.58 5.20
CA HIS A 49 -11.41 -2.25 4.57
C HIS A 49 -10.03 -1.60 4.66
N LYS A 50 -9.00 -2.39 4.88
CA LYS A 50 -7.64 -1.87 4.86
C LYS A 50 -7.16 -1.69 3.44
N LEU A 51 -6.43 -0.61 3.21
CA LEU A 51 -5.86 -0.31 1.92
C LEU A 51 -4.42 -0.82 1.88
N TYR A 52 -4.09 -1.51 0.79
CA TYR A 52 -2.72 -1.98 0.55
C TYR A 52 -2.24 -1.37 -0.76
N CYS A 53 -1.03 -0.83 -0.74
CA CYS A 53 -0.44 -0.20 -1.92
C CYS A 53 0.71 -1.05 -2.43
N PHE A 54 0.91 -1.01 -3.73
CA PHE A 54 1.88 -1.88 -4.41
C PHE A 54 2.83 -1.03 -5.25
N THR A 55 4.01 -1.57 -5.50
CA THR A 55 5.02 -0.81 -6.22
C THR A 55 4.75 -0.75 -7.73
N SER A 56 3.95 -1.72 -8.24
CA SER A 56 3.65 -1.78 -9.66
C SER A 56 2.38 -2.58 -9.89
N ALA A 57 1.84 -2.49 -11.11
CA ALA A 57 0.70 -3.29 -11.49
C ALA A 57 1.03 -4.79 -11.44
N THR A 58 2.25 -5.16 -11.79
CA THR A 58 2.68 -6.56 -11.76
C THR A 58 2.61 -7.10 -10.33
N SER A 59 3.09 -6.33 -9.37
CA SER A 59 3.06 -6.75 -7.97
C SER A 59 1.62 -6.90 -7.47
N LEU A 60 0.75 -5.98 -7.84
CA LEU A 60 -0.66 -6.05 -7.48
C LEU A 60 -1.32 -7.30 -8.04
N VAL A 61 -1.10 -7.59 -9.32
CA VAL A 61 -1.68 -8.77 -9.95
C VAL A 61 -1.17 -10.04 -9.30
N TYR A 62 0.11 -10.07 -8.98
CA TYR A 62 0.72 -11.22 -8.31
C TYR A 62 0.03 -11.46 -6.96
N PHE A 63 -0.15 -10.41 -6.20
CA PHE A 63 -0.82 -10.49 -4.89
C PHE A 63 -2.25 -11.02 -5.04
N LEU A 64 -2.97 -10.54 -6.05
CA LEU A 64 -4.37 -10.89 -6.23
C LEU A 64 -4.58 -12.35 -6.63
N ASN A 65 -3.53 -13.05 -7.03
CA ASN A 65 -3.63 -14.48 -7.28
C ASN A 65 -3.94 -15.26 -6.01
N SER A 66 -3.48 -14.79 -4.86
CA SER A 66 -3.71 -15.49 -3.61
C SER A 66 -3.56 -14.56 -2.41
N PRO A 67 -4.46 -13.57 -2.27
CA PRO A 67 -4.33 -12.60 -1.17
C PRO A 67 -4.35 -13.27 0.21
N GLN A 68 -5.12 -14.35 0.34
CA GLN A 68 -5.25 -15.05 1.60
C GLN A 68 -3.96 -15.74 2.03
N THR A 69 -3.10 -16.06 1.07
CA THR A 69 -1.80 -16.65 1.37
C THR A 69 -0.75 -15.58 1.62
N TYR A 70 -0.71 -14.57 0.74
CA TYR A 70 0.35 -13.57 0.80
C TYR A 70 0.17 -12.59 1.96
N LEU A 71 -1.06 -12.26 2.30
CA LEU A 71 -1.29 -11.26 3.34
C LEU A 71 -0.74 -11.69 4.71
N PRO A 72 -1.02 -12.90 5.19
CA PRO A 72 -0.42 -13.32 6.46
C PRO A 72 1.10 -13.37 6.42
N GLU A 73 1.67 -13.77 5.28
CA GLU A 73 3.13 -13.80 5.15
C GLU A 73 3.72 -12.41 5.16
N ALA A 74 3.05 -11.45 4.50
CA ALA A 74 3.49 -10.08 4.51
C ALA A 74 3.41 -9.49 5.92
N GLN A 75 2.35 -9.80 6.65
CA GLN A 75 2.18 -9.31 8.01
C GLN A 75 3.28 -9.86 8.93
N LYS A 76 3.60 -11.13 8.79
CA LYS A 76 4.66 -11.75 9.59
C LYS A 76 6.01 -11.10 9.30
N SER A 77 6.30 -10.91 8.03
CA SER A 77 7.55 -10.27 7.62
C SER A 77 7.62 -8.84 8.11
N TRP A 78 6.50 -8.11 8.01
CA TRP A 78 6.44 -6.73 8.47
C TRP A 78 6.74 -6.62 9.96
N GLN A 79 6.16 -7.53 10.77
CA GLN A 79 6.42 -7.51 12.21
C GLN A 79 7.91 -7.74 12.51
N ALA A 80 8.54 -8.65 11.79
CA ALA A 80 9.96 -8.91 11.99
C ALA A 80 10.82 -7.73 11.57
N LEU A 81 10.54 -7.14 10.43
CA LEU A 81 11.32 -6.01 9.93
C LEU A 81 11.09 -4.76 10.76
N LYS A 82 9.85 -4.53 11.17
CA LYS A 82 9.50 -3.40 12.01
C LYS A 82 10.22 -3.49 13.35
N GLY A 83 10.31 -4.69 13.91
CA GLY A 83 11.05 -4.90 15.15
C GLY A 83 12.52 -4.56 15.00
N LYS A 84 13.14 -4.92 13.90
CA LYS A 84 14.53 -4.56 13.64
C LYS A 84 14.71 -3.04 13.53
N LEU A 85 13.79 -2.39 12.84
CA LEU A 85 13.87 -0.94 12.71
C LEU A 85 13.71 -0.26 14.07
N ALA A 86 12.84 -0.78 14.90
CA ALA A 86 12.61 -0.18 16.23
C ALA A 86 13.81 -0.33 17.16
N LYS A 87 14.65 -1.29 16.92
CA LYS A 87 15.83 -1.51 17.76
C LYS A 87 17.02 -0.63 17.38
N ARG A 88 16.91 0.12 16.33
CA ARG A 88 17.98 0.99 15.89
C ARG A 88 17.92 2.35 16.55
#